data_613239c2e12089314a510d0ed362fd95
#
_entry.id   613239c2e12089314a510d0ed362fd95
#
_cell.length_a   1.000
_cell.length_b   1.000
_cell.length_c   1.000
_cell.angle_alpha   90.00
_cell.angle_beta   90.00
_cell.angle_gamma   90.00
#
_symmetry.space_group_name_H-M   'P 1'
#
loop_
_entity.id
_entity.type
_entity.pdbx_description
1 polymer ?
#
loop_
_entity_poly.entity_id
_entity_poly.type
_entity_poly.pdbx_seq_one_letter_code
_entity_poly.pdbx_strand_id
1 'polypeptide(L)'
;IGLQLSLVWPTFMKMGGHVIALPLFMETFAFFFEAIFLSIYLYTWERFKNKWTHFFISIPVIIGGSFSAFFITSVNSFMNTPAGFEIKNGRMVNVQPLEAMFNSSFMVRALHVVATAGMTMAFILAAIAAFKLLRHNHTEDRIYHTKALNLSMIVGFINTCLLYTSPSPRDGL
;
A
#
# COMPACT_ATOMS: atom_id res chain seq x y z
N ILE A 1 12.76 -0.50 3.98
CA ILE A 1 13.17 0.24 2.77
C ILE A 1 14.24 1.28 3.11
N GLY A 2 14.07 2.16 4.13
CA GLY A 2 15.06 3.17 4.52
C GLY A 2 16.45 2.59 4.81
N LEU A 3 16.54 1.49 5.55
CA LEU A 3 17.79 0.77 5.80
C LEU A 3 18.43 0.26 4.49
N GLN A 4 17.62 -0.31 3.61
CA GLN A 4 18.09 -0.84 2.32
C GLN A 4 18.62 0.28 1.41
N LEU A 5 17.94 1.42 1.34
CA LEU A 5 18.40 2.60 0.60
C LEU A 5 19.72 3.12 1.16
N SER A 6 19.88 3.15 2.48
CA SER A 6 21.10 3.61 3.13
C SER A 6 22.30 2.71 2.89
N LEU A 7 22.06 1.39 2.79
CA LEU A 7 23.12 0.40 2.57
C LEU A 7 23.50 0.24 1.10
N VAL A 8 22.49 0.20 0.21
CA VAL A 8 22.71 -0.08 -1.23
C VAL A 8 23.05 1.19 -2.00
N TRP A 9 22.47 2.35 -1.62
CA TRP A 9 22.71 3.64 -2.28
C TRP A 9 23.11 4.76 -1.32
N PRO A 10 24.26 4.63 -0.63
CA PRO A 10 24.69 5.62 0.35
C PRO A 10 24.94 7.01 -0.24
N THR A 11 25.37 7.09 -1.50
CA THR A 11 25.59 8.36 -2.20
C THR A 11 24.30 9.12 -2.43
N PHE A 12 23.24 8.41 -2.84
CA PHE A 12 21.90 9.00 -2.98
C PHE A 12 21.37 9.50 -1.63
N MET A 13 21.53 8.72 -0.56
CA MET A 13 21.10 9.11 0.78
C MET A 13 21.87 10.32 1.33
N LYS A 14 23.15 10.48 0.96
CA LYS A 14 23.92 11.68 1.33
C LYS A 14 23.42 12.95 0.64
N MET A 15 22.96 12.84 -0.61
CA MET A 15 22.49 14.00 -1.39
C MET A 15 21.01 14.29 -1.15
N GLY A 16 20.15 13.29 -1.23
CA GLY A 16 18.70 13.43 -1.20
C GLY A 16 18.03 13.02 0.11
N GLY A 17 18.79 12.47 1.07
CA GLY A 17 18.21 11.90 2.30
C GLY A 17 17.38 12.90 3.11
N HIS A 18 17.77 14.18 3.15
CA HIS A 18 16.99 15.19 3.87
C HIS A 18 15.69 15.58 3.15
N VAL A 19 15.59 15.37 1.85
CA VAL A 19 14.36 15.64 1.09
C VAL A 19 13.32 14.55 1.37
N ILE A 20 13.78 13.29 1.39
CA ILE A 20 12.92 12.12 1.61
C ILE A 20 12.81 11.69 3.07
N ALA A 21 13.48 12.41 4.00
CA ALA A 21 13.46 12.07 5.42
C ALA A 21 12.05 12.10 6.01
N LEU A 22 11.26 13.10 5.65
CA LEU A 22 9.89 13.25 6.17
C LEU A 22 8.99 12.09 5.76
N PRO A 23 8.83 11.73 4.48
CA PRO A 23 7.99 10.60 4.10
C PRO A 23 8.51 9.26 4.65
N LEU A 24 9.81 9.03 4.75
CA LEU A 24 10.36 7.81 5.37
C LEU A 24 10.07 7.74 6.87
N PHE A 25 10.13 8.88 7.57
CA PHE A 25 9.76 8.95 8.97
C PHE A 25 8.27 8.66 9.19
N MET A 26 7.40 9.27 8.40
CA MET A 26 5.96 9.06 8.44
C MET A 26 5.58 7.61 8.08
N GLU A 27 6.27 7.00 7.14
CA GLU A 27 6.11 5.58 6.78
C GLU A 27 6.43 4.67 7.96
N THR A 28 7.49 4.96 8.70
CA THR A 28 7.85 4.19 9.90
C THR A 28 6.75 4.27 10.96
N PHE A 29 6.16 5.44 11.19
CA PHE A 29 5.03 5.59 12.10
C PHE A 29 3.80 4.81 11.65
N ALA A 30 3.44 4.90 10.37
CA ALA A 30 2.31 4.18 9.81
C ALA A 30 2.50 2.66 9.95
N PHE A 31 3.70 2.16 9.71
CA PHE A 31 4.06 0.75 9.87
C PHE A 31 3.97 0.30 11.34
N PHE A 32 4.46 1.12 12.29
CA PHE A 32 4.32 0.82 13.72
C PHE A 32 2.86 0.75 14.14
N PHE A 33 2.06 1.70 13.70
CA PHE A 33 0.62 1.73 13.97
C PHE A 33 -0.06 0.47 13.43
N GLU A 34 0.21 0.09 12.18
CA GLU A 34 -0.29 -1.13 11.57
C GLU A 34 0.12 -2.38 12.36
N ALA A 35 1.41 -2.50 12.74
CA ALA A 35 1.93 -3.67 13.44
C ALA A 35 1.29 -3.85 14.83
N ILE A 36 1.04 -2.77 15.56
CA ILE A 36 0.37 -2.82 16.86
C ILE A 36 -1.06 -3.33 16.70
N PHE A 37 -1.84 -2.75 15.80
CA PHE A 37 -3.23 -3.14 15.62
C PHE A 37 -3.37 -4.52 14.97
N LEU A 38 -2.46 -4.90 14.08
CA LEU A 38 -2.41 -6.25 13.53
C LEU A 38 -2.12 -7.30 14.63
N SER A 39 -1.21 -6.99 15.54
CA SER A 39 -0.92 -7.86 16.68
C SER A 39 -2.14 -8.02 17.59
N ILE A 40 -2.82 -6.92 17.91
CA ILE A 40 -4.07 -6.96 18.68
C ILE A 40 -5.13 -7.79 17.94
N TYR A 41 -5.31 -7.57 16.63
CA TYR A 41 -6.25 -8.28 15.78
C TYR A 41 -6.03 -9.79 15.81
N LEU A 42 -4.77 -10.24 15.66
CA LEU A 42 -4.42 -11.66 15.68
C LEU A 42 -4.56 -12.30 17.07
N TYR A 43 -4.09 -11.60 18.10
CA TYR A 43 -4.16 -12.11 19.48
C TYR A 43 -5.57 -12.21 20.04
N THR A 44 -6.49 -11.39 19.54
CA THR A 44 -7.86 -11.32 20.04
C THR A 44 -8.85 -12.07 19.16
N TRP A 45 -8.37 -12.86 18.18
CA TRP A 45 -9.20 -13.55 17.19
C TRP A 45 -10.35 -14.36 17.81
N GLU A 46 -10.09 -15.13 18.87
CA GLU A 46 -11.08 -15.97 19.55
C GLU A 46 -11.63 -15.35 20.85
N ARG A 47 -11.09 -14.20 21.26
CA ARG A 47 -11.40 -13.61 22.57
C ARG A 47 -12.69 -12.81 22.57
N PHE A 48 -13.07 -12.22 21.46
CA PHE A 48 -14.28 -11.41 21.35
C PHE A 48 -15.50 -12.23 20.96
N LYS A 49 -16.50 -12.26 21.84
CA LYS A 49 -17.80 -12.86 21.53
C LYS A 49 -18.55 -12.09 20.43
N ASN A 50 -18.30 -10.80 20.28
CA ASN A 50 -18.94 -9.94 19.30
C ASN A 50 -18.06 -9.80 18.05
N LYS A 51 -18.56 -10.29 16.90
CA LYS A 51 -17.88 -10.20 15.60
C LYS A 51 -17.64 -8.76 15.13
N TRP A 52 -18.49 -7.80 15.54
CA TRP A 52 -18.34 -6.41 15.20
C TRP A 52 -17.12 -5.76 15.85
N THR A 53 -16.79 -6.11 17.10
CA THR A 53 -15.60 -5.61 17.78
C THR A 53 -14.35 -6.00 17.01
N HIS A 54 -14.30 -7.24 16.52
CA HIS A 54 -13.18 -7.74 15.72
C HIS A 54 -13.08 -7.01 14.37
N PHE A 55 -14.23 -6.75 13.75
CA PHE A 55 -14.27 -5.95 12.51
C PHE A 55 -13.73 -4.53 12.73
N PHE A 56 -14.13 -3.85 13.81
CA PHE A 56 -13.62 -2.50 14.10
C PHE A 56 -12.11 -2.45 14.37
N ILE A 57 -11.50 -3.51 14.92
CA ILE A 57 -10.05 -3.60 15.12
C ILE A 57 -9.32 -3.76 13.77
N SER A 58 -9.94 -4.29 12.74
CA SER A 58 -9.32 -4.37 11.41
C SER A 58 -9.21 -3.01 10.70
N ILE A 59 -10.06 -2.04 11.04
CA ILE A 59 -10.04 -0.71 10.41
C ILE A 59 -8.71 0.03 10.61
N PRO A 60 -8.16 0.14 11.85
CA PRO A 60 -6.83 0.72 12.06
C PRO A 60 -5.71 0.02 11.28
N VAL A 61 -5.79 -1.30 11.11
CA VAL A 61 -4.82 -2.06 10.31
C VAL A 61 -4.86 -1.61 8.84
N ILE A 62 -6.06 -1.50 8.27
CA ILE A 62 -6.25 -1.01 6.89
C ILE A 62 -5.74 0.42 6.74
N ILE A 63 -6.04 1.29 7.71
CA ILE A 63 -5.59 2.69 7.72
C ILE A 63 -4.06 2.74 7.78
N GLY A 64 -3.42 2.01 8.71
CA GLY A 64 -1.96 1.95 8.84
C GLY A 64 -1.27 1.48 7.58
N GLY A 65 -1.70 0.37 7.00
CA GLY A 65 -1.16 -0.16 5.76
C GLY A 65 -1.36 0.77 4.57
N SER A 66 -2.51 1.44 4.49
CA SER A 66 -2.79 2.42 3.43
C SER A 66 -1.86 3.63 3.53
N PHE A 67 -1.64 4.18 4.72
CA PHE A 67 -0.71 5.29 4.94
C PHE A 67 0.74 4.87 4.70
N SER A 68 1.14 3.69 5.11
CA SER A 68 2.47 3.14 4.82
C SER A 68 2.71 3.06 3.31
N ALA A 69 1.77 2.48 2.55
CA ALA A 69 1.83 2.42 1.10
C ALA A 69 1.87 3.83 0.45
N PHE A 70 1.11 4.78 1.00
CA PHE A 70 1.10 6.16 0.53
C PHE A 70 2.47 6.84 0.70
N PHE A 71 3.08 6.77 1.88
CA PHE A 71 4.36 7.42 2.13
C PHE A 71 5.50 6.78 1.33
N ILE A 72 5.55 5.47 1.22
CA ILE A 72 6.59 4.81 0.43
C ILE A 72 6.44 5.08 -1.08
N THR A 73 5.19 5.20 -1.57
CA THR A 73 4.93 5.60 -2.96
C THR A 73 5.38 7.02 -3.22
N SER A 74 5.26 7.93 -2.24
CA SER A 74 5.77 9.28 -2.30
C SER A 74 7.30 9.31 -2.49
N VAL A 75 8.03 8.49 -1.74
CA VAL A 75 9.49 8.34 -1.91
C VAL A 75 9.83 7.81 -3.30
N ASN A 76 9.12 6.79 -3.77
CA ASN A 76 9.31 6.24 -5.11
C ASN A 76 9.01 7.27 -6.20
N SER A 77 7.96 8.06 -6.03
CA SER A 77 7.60 9.13 -6.95
C SER A 77 8.68 10.22 -7.01
N PHE A 78 9.21 10.65 -5.86
CA PHE A 78 10.32 11.60 -5.80
C PHE A 78 11.58 11.08 -6.52
N MET A 79 11.91 9.82 -6.39
CA MET A 79 13.07 9.22 -7.07
C MET A 79 12.95 9.26 -8.61
N ASN A 80 11.72 9.27 -9.13
CA ASN A 80 11.48 9.31 -10.58
C ASN A 80 11.23 10.73 -11.12
N THR A 81 10.57 11.56 -10.34
CA THR A 81 10.23 12.97 -10.65
C THR A 81 10.65 13.86 -9.48
N PRO A 82 11.95 14.18 -9.35
CA PRO A 82 12.44 15.02 -8.26
C PRO A 82 11.85 16.42 -8.35
N ALA A 83 11.25 16.90 -7.26
CA ALA A 83 10.68 18.25 -7.12
C ALA A 83 10.91 18.79 -5.71
N GLY A 84 10.67 20.08 -5.49
CA GLY A 84 10.72 20.70 -4.16
C GLY A 84 12.14 20.97 -3.63
N PHE A 85 13.11 21.21 -4.51
CA PHE A 85 14.45 21.64 -4.12
C PHE A 85 15.14 22.43 -5.23
N GLU A 86 16.17 23.22 -4.87
CA GLU A 86 17.08 23.88 -5.79
C GLU A 86 18.47 23.27 -5.72
N ILE A 87 19.16 23.24 -6.85
CA ILE A 87 20.57 22.79 -6.87
C ILE A 87 21.47 24.02 -6.91
N LYS A 88 22.26 24.21 -5.83
CA LYS A 88 23.32 25.23 -5.76
C LYS A 88 24.64 24.58 -5.39
N ASN A 89 25.65 24.80 -6.20
CA ASN A 89 27.01 24.23 -6.01
C ASN A 89 27.01 22.68 -5.82
N GLY A 90 26.14 21.95 -6.56
CA GLY A 90 26.06 20.50 -6.46
C GLY A 90 25.37 19.96 -5.20
N ARG A 91 24.74 20.83 -4.41
CA ARG A 91 23.97 20.46 -3.21
C ARG A 91 22.50 20.88 -3.36
N MET A 92 21.61 20.04 -2.86
CA MET A 92 20.19 20.36 -2.77
C MET A 92 19.98 21.37 -1.62
N VAL A 93 19.45 22.54 -1.95
CA VAL A 93 19.14 23.62 -1.01
C VAL A 93 17.68 24.03 -1.15
N ASN A 94 17.16 24.78 -0.19
CA ASN A 94 15.78 25.27 -0.19
C ASN A 94 14.75 24.13 -0.32
N VAL A 95 14.96 23.06 0.48
CA VAL A 95 14.12 21.85 0.42
C VAL A 95 12.74 22.13 0.95
N GLN A 96 11.72 21.82 0.14
CA GLN A 96 10.30 21.85 0.49
C GLN A 96 9.75 20.41 0.54
N PRO A 97 9.73 19.76 1.72
CA PRO A 97 9.41 18.32 1.82
C PRO A 97 8.01 17.96 1.34
N LEU A 98 7.03 18.84 1.54
CA LEU A 98 5.66 18.62 1.09
C LEU A 98 5.56 18.65 -0.45
N GLU A 99 6.23 19.57 -1.11
CA GLU A 99 6.28 19.64 -2.56
C GLU A 99 7.00 18.43 -3.16
N ALA A 100 8.05 17.97 -2.50
CA ALA A 100 8.75 16.73 -2.86
C ALA A 100 7.85 15.50 -2.72
N MET A 101 6.99 15.45 -1.68
CA MET A 101 6.04 14.35 -1.45
C MET A 101 4.91 14.35 -2.49
N PHE A 102 4.33 15.52 -2.78
CA PHE A 102 3.16 15.68 -3.66
C PHE A 102 3.56 16.15 -5.06
N ASN A 103 4.61 15.54 -5.61
CA ASN A 103 5.03 15.85 -6.98
C ASN A 103 3.97 15.41 -8.01
N SER A 104 4.12 15.89 -9.26
CA SER A 104 3.13 15.70 -10.33
C SER A 104 2.79 14.25 -10.64
N SER A 105 3.72 13.31 -10.44
CA SER A 105 3.51 11.89 -10.73
C SER A 105 3.00 11.07 -9.54
N PHE A 106 2.93 11.67 -8.34
CA PHE A 106 2.59 10.97 -7.11
C PHE A 106 1.18 10.37 -7.12
N MET A 107 0.16 11.16 -7.47
CA MET A 107 -1.24 10.71 -7.44
C MET A 107 -1.49 9.53 -8.38
N VAL A 108 -0.94 9.58 -9.59
CA VAL A 108 -1.05 8.48 -10.57
C VAL A 108 -0.42 7.21 -10.02
N ARG A 109 0.77 7.32 -9.43
CA ARG A 109 1.49 6.18 -8.84
C ARG A 109 0.74 5.61 -7.62
N ALA A 110 0.22 6.46 -6.74
CA ALA A 110 -0.54 6.04 -5.57
C ALA A 110 -1.81 5.28 -5.96
N LEU A 111 -2.58 5.79 -6.92
CA LEU A 111 -3.77 5.10 -7.43
C LEU A 111 -3.41 3.75 -8.07
N HIS A 112 -2.34 3.72 -8.85
CA HIS A 112 -1.85 2.49 -9.48
C HIS A 112 -1.44 1.42 -8.45
N VAL A 113 -0.73 1.81 -7.39
CA VAL A 113 -0.33 0.91 -6.30
C VAL A 113 -1.56 0.35 -5.57
N VAL A 114 -2.53 1.19 -5.23
CA VAL A 114 -3.76 0.76 -4.55
C VAL A 114 -4.58 -0.20 -5.44
N ALA A 115 -4.75 0.12 -6.72
CA ALA A 115 -5.46 -0.75 -7.66
C ALA A 115 -4.75 -2.11 -7.85
N THR A 116 -3.41 -2.10 -7.96
CA THR A 116 -2.61 -3.32 -8.07
C THR A 116 -2.71 -4.19 -6.83
N ALA A 117 -2.62 -3.59 -5.64
CA ALA A 117 -2.77 -4.31 -4.37
C ALA A 117 -4.17 -4.92 -4.24
N GLY A 118 -5.22 -4.14 -4.55
CA GLY A 118 -6.60 -4.61 -4.53
C GLY A 118 -6.85 -5.76 -5.52
N MET A 119 -6.32 -5.65 -6.74
CA MET A 119 -6.39 -6.71 -7.75
C MET A 119 -5.70 -7.99 -7.27
N THR A 120 -4.47 -7.88 -6.76
CA THR A 120 -3.69 -9.03 -6.30
C THR A 120 -4.42 -9.78 -5.19
N MET A 121 -4.90 -9.07 -4.17
CA MET A 121 -5.60 -9.68 -3.05
C MET A 121 -6.93 -10.31 -3.49
N ALA A 122 -7.67 -9.65 -4.38
CA ALA A 122 -8.93 -10.17 -4.91
C ALA A 122 -8.71 -11.50 -5.65
N PHE A 123 -7.71 -11.61 -6.51
CA PHE A 123 -7.42 -12.86 -7.21
C PHE A 123 -6.87 -13.96 -6.30
N ILE A 124 -6.09 -13.63 -5.26
CA ILE A 124 -5.65 -14.61 -4.26
C ILE A 124 -6.88 -15.18 -3.53
N LEU A 125 -7.80 -14.32 -3.06
CA LEU A 125 -9.02 -14.76 -2.38
C LEU A 125 -9.91 -15.58 -3.32
N ALA A 126 -10.05 -15.18 -4.58
CA ALA A 126 -10.78 -15.93 -5.60
C ALA A 126 -10.17 -17.33 -5.80
N ALA A 127 -8.84 -17.43 -5.91
CA ALA A 127 -8.16 -18.71 -6.05
C ALA A 127 -8.37 -19.63 -4.85
N ILE A 128 -8.30 -19.09 -3.62
CA ILE A 128 -8.56 -19.86 -2.39
C ILE A 128 -10.03 -20.33 -2.37
N ALA A 129 -10.98 -19.46 -2.71
CA ALA A 129 -12.40 -19.82 -2.74
C ALA A 129 -12.68 -20.90 -3.80
N ALA A 130 -12.13 -20.76 -5.00
CA ALA A 130 -12.25 -21.75 -6.07
C ALA A 130 -11.64 -23.11 -5.66
N PHE A 131 -10.46 -23.11 -5.07
CA PHE A 131 -9.81 -24.34 -4.57
C PHE A 131 -10.66 -25.04 -3.52
N LYS A 132 -11.25 -24.30 -2.59
CA LYS A 132 -12.15 -24.84 -1.56
C LYS A 132 -13.44 -25.42 -2.17
N LEU A 133 -14.01 -24.74 -3.16
CA LEU A 133 -15.19 -25.24 -3.89
C LEU A 133 -14.95 -26.55 -4.63
N LEU A 134 -13.74 -26.73 -5.17
CA LEU A 134 -13.38 -27.98 -5.85
C LEU A 134 -13.14 -29.14 -4.88
N ARG A 135 -12.71 -28.85 -3.66
CA ARG A 135 -12.27 -29.88 -2.69
C ARG A 135 -13.35 -30.28 -1.68
N HIS A 136 -14.28 -29.38 -1.33
CA HIS A 136 -15.27 -29.60 -0.27
C HIS A 136 -16.68 -29.74 -0.83
N ASN A 137 -17.40 -30.80 -0.38
CA ASN A 137 -18.76 -31.10 -0.83
C ASN A 137 -19.88 -30.67 0.16
N HIS A 138 -19.54 -30.08 1.31
CA HIS A 138 -20.55 -29.63 2.28
C HIS A 138 -21.31 -28.40 1.76
N THR A 139 -22.64 -28.45 1.84
CA THR A 139 -23.53 -27.45 1.21
C THR A 139 -23.35 -26.04 1.77
N GLU A 140 -23.17 -25.89 3.08
CA GLU A 140 -22.97 -24.58 3.73
C GLU A 140 -21.63 -23.93 3.33
N ASP A 141 -20.57 -24.72 3.30
CA ASP A 141 -19.25 -24.26 2.85
C ASP A 141 -19.28 -23.82 1.39
N ARG A 142 -20.05 -24.52 0.56
CA ARG A 142 -20.22 -24.15 -0.86
C ARG A 142 -20.90 -22.81 -1.03
N ILE A 143 -21.95 -22.51 -0.27
CA ILE A 143 -22.65 -21.22 -0.34
C ILE A 143 -21.70 -20.08 0.04
N TYR A 144 -20.95 -20.25 1.12
CA TYR A 144 -19.97 -19.26 1.57
C TYR A 144 -18.87 -19.01 0.52
N HIS A 145 -18.22 -20.07 0.04
CA HIS A 145 -17.13 -19.94 -0.93
C HIS A 145 -17.61 -19.46 -2.30
N THR A 146 -18.84 -19.77 -2.71
CA THR A 146 -19.41 -19.21 -3.95
C THR A 146 -19.61 -17.69 -3.83
N LYS A 147 -20.13 -17.22 -2.69
CA LYS A 147 -20.28 -15.77 -2.44
C LYS A 147 -18.91 -15.08 -2.37
N ALA A 148 -17.93 -15.69 -1.70
CA ALA A 148 -16.58 -15.18 -1.61
C ALA A 148 -15.91 -15.09 -2.99
N LEU A 149 -16.06 -16.13 -3.83
CA LEU A 149 -15.57 -16.15 -5.20
C LEU A 149 -16.19 -15.03 -6.05
N ASN A 150 -17.52 -14.92 -6.03
CA ASN A 150 -18.22 -13.89 -6.80
C ASN A 150 -17.80 -12.48 -6.38
N LEU A 151 -17.72 -12.19 -5.06
CA LEU A 151 -17.30 -10.90 -4.56
C LEU A 151 -15.84 -10.60 -4.96
N SER A 152 -14.95 -11.56 -4.78
CA SER A 152 -13.53 -11.41 -5.14
C SER A 152 -13.35 -11.19 -6.64
N MET A 153 -14.11 -11.88 -7.49
CA MET A 153 -14.07 -11.68 -8.94
C MET A 153 -14.57 -10.29 -9.35
N ILE A 154 -15.66 -9.80 -8.73
CA ILE A 154 -16.16 -8.44 -8.99
C ILE A 154 -15.13 -7.39 -8.59
N VAL A 155 -14.57 -7.49 -7.38
CA VAL A 155 -13.53 -6.57 -6.89
C VAL A 155 -12.28 -6.65 -7.75
N GLY A 156 -11.83 -7.85 -8.13
CA GLY A 156 -10.71 -8.06 -9.03
C GLY A 156 -10.91 -7.43 -10.39
N PHE A 157 -12.10 -7.61 -10.98
CA PHE A 157 -12.45 -7.01 -12.26
C PHE A 157 -12.46 -5.47 -12.20
N ILE A 158 -13.08 -4.88 -11.18
CA ILE A 158 -13.10 -3.41 -11.00
C ILE A 158 -11.68 -2.86 -10.88
N ASN A 159 -10.82 -3.47 -10.06
CA ASN A 159 -9.43 -3.03 -9.91
C ASN A 159 -8.63 -3.22 -11.20
N THR A 160 -8.87 -4.28 -11.97
CA THR A 160 -8.24 -4.49 -13.28
C THR A 160 -8.65 -3.40 -14.27
N CYS A 161 -9.95 -3.05 -14.31
CA CYS A 161 -10.43 -1.94 -15.14
C CYS A 161 -9.81 -0.61 -14.72
N LEU A 162 -9.73 -0.31 -13.42
CA LEU A 162 -9.08 0.90 -12.91
C LEU A 162 -7.59 0.93 -13.29
N LEU A 163 -6.90 -0.18 -13.20
CA LEU A 163 -5.50 -0.29 -13.55
C LEU A 163 -5.27 -0.04 -15.05
N TYR A 164 -6.13 -0.61 -15.90
CA TYR A 164 -6.04 -0.46 -17.35
C TYR A 164 -6.39 0.95 -17.82
N THR A 165 -7.35 1.60 -17.17
CA THR A 165 -7.81 2.96 -17.54
C THR A 165 -7.01 4.07 -16.87
N SER A 166 -6.24 3.77 -15.80
CA SER A 166 -5.36 4.75 -15.18
C SER A 166 -4.16 5.06 -16.08
N PRO A 167 -3.71 6.34 -16.17
CA PRO A 167 -2.49 6.67 -16.88
C PRO A 167 -1.33 5.84 -16.34
N SER A 168 -0.50 5.32 -17.26
CA SER A 168 0.71 4.60 -16.82
C SER A 168 1.62 5.55 -16.02
N PRO A 169 2.30 5.06 -14.97
CA PRO A 169 3.31 5.86 -14.27
C PRO A 169 4.43 6.40 -15.17
N ARG A 170 4.52 5.90 -16.43
CA ARG A 170 5.49 6.36 -17.44
C ARG A 170 4.94 7.44 -18.37
N ASP A 171 3.61 7.60 -18.44
CA ASP A 171 2.98 8.52 -19.40
C ASP A 171 2.97 9.98 -18.92
N GLY A 172 3.48 10.26 -17.73
CA GLY A 172 3.60 11.58 -17.11
C GLY A 172 5.02 12.14 -17.05
N LEU A 173 5.96 11.54 -17.80
CA LEU A 173 7.37 11.99 -17.89
C LEU A 173 7.64 12.69 -19.20
#